data_cd15265f232bb279b180aa455eb1ff6e
#
_entry.id   cd15265f232bb279b180aa455eb1ff6e
#
_cell.length_a   1.000
_cell.length_b   1.000
_cell.length_c   1.000
_cell.angle_alpha   90.00
_cell.angle_beta   90.00
_cell.angle_gamma   90.00
#
_symmetry.space_group_name_H-M   'P 1'
#
loop_
_entity.id
_entity.type
_entity.pdbx_description
1 polymer ?
#
loop_
_entity_poly.entity_id
_entity_poly.type
_entity_poly.pdbx_seq_one_letter_code
_entity_poly.pdbx_strand_id
1 'polypeptide(L)'
;PAVGGNPEDAAALTACLRELEPINRAWPELLEETLGMRLTAEDRRRFAEETAQISYEYEHLMVYYLYRYFLKAVTDRRLLPRLQLMAVGVLVVRQMEAARWLRSGLSLDGRIELIHCFSREVEHSETNLRLLDGMFAAEARLTPAFLTGAAW
;
A
#
# COMPACT_ATOMS: atom_id res chain seq x y z
N PRO A 1 12.80 -8.47 17.77
CA PRO A 1 12.70 -7.13 17.22
C PRO A 1 11.22 -6.81 17.03
N ALA A 2 10.75 -5.73 17.67
CA ALA A 2 9.36 -5.33 17.53
C ALA A 2 9.10 -4.90 16.09
N VAL A 3 8.33 -5.70 15.38
CA VAL A 3 7.82 -5.39 14.04
C VAL A 3 6.61 -4.48 14.24
N GLY A 4 6.88 -3.21 14.45
CA GLY A 4 5.87 -2.19 14.53
C GLY A 4 6.30 -1.04 13.63
N GLY A 5 5.66 -0.89 12.48
CA GLY A 5 5.92 0.26 11.62
C GLY A 5 5.76 1.56 12.42
N ASN A 6 6.72 2.48 12.27
CA ASN A 6 6.66 3.76 12.94
C ASN A 6 5.41 4.53 12.45
N PRO A 7 4.57 5.10 13.33
CA PRO A 7 3.42 5.91 12.94
C PRO A 7 3.76 7.07 11.98
N GLU A 8 4.97 7.62 12.07
CA GLU A 8 5.44 8.67 11.15
C GLU A 8 5.60 8.16 9.72
N ASP A 9 5.95 6.90 9.56
CA ASP A 9 6.15 6.28 8.25
C ASP A 9 4.82 6.03 7.54
N ALA A 10 3.80 5.59 8.28
CA ALA A 10 2.45 5.46 7.76
C ALA A 10 1.86 6.84 7.35
N ALA A 11 2.15 7.89 8.13
CA ALA A 11 1.73 9.24 7.81
C ALA A 11 2.43 9.76 6.54
N ALA A 12 3.73 9.51 6.36
CA ALA A 12 4.46 9.88 5.16
C ALA A 12 3.89 9.20 3.91
N LEU A 13 3.60 7.90 4.00
CA LEU A 13 2.98 7.15 2.90
C LEU A 13 1.59 7.70 2.56
N THR A 14 0.77 7.97 3.57
CA THR A 14 -0.55 8.57 3.38
C THR A 14 -0.46 9.95 2.72
N ALA A 15 0.51 10.78 3.12
CA ALA A 15 0.75 12.08 2.51
C ALA A 15 1.10 11.94 1.03
N CYS A 16 1.97 11.01 0.66
CA CYS A 16 2.28 10.73 -0.75
C CYS A 16 1.04 10.35 -1.57
N LEU A 17 0.15 9.53 -1.00
CA LEU A 17 -1.05 9.09 -1.71
C LEU A 17 -2.11 10.20 -1.85
N ARG A 18 -2.12 11.19 -0.94
CA ARG A 18 -2.98 12.36 -1.05
C ARG A 18 -2.58 13.32 -2.17
N GLU A 19 -1.31 13.30 -2.58
CA GLU A 19 -0.82 14.13 -3.70
C GLU A 19 -1.17 13.57 -5.07
N LEU A 20 -1.69 12.33 -5.14
CA LEU A 20 -2.09 11.73 -6.41
C LEU A 20 -3.31 12.45 -7.00
N GLU A 21 -3.34 12.56 -8.33
CA GLU A 21 -4.50 13.06 -9.04
C GLU A 21 -5.65 12.04 -8.99
N PRO A 22 -6.79 12.34 -8.33
CA PRO A 22 -7.87 11.37 -8.18
C PRO A 22 -8.54 11.06 -9.53
N ILE A 23 -8.54 9.80 -9.94
CA ILE A 23 -9.34 9.31 -11.06
C ILE A 23 -10.78 9.09 -10.61
N ASN A 24 -10.93 8.48 -9.44
CA ASN A 24 -12.23 8.31 -8.79
C ASN A 24 -12.46 9.41 -7.75
N ARG A 25 -13.60 10.10 -7.84
CA ARG A 25 -13.98 11.16 -6.89
C ARG A 25 -14.10 10.69 -5.44
N ALA A 26 -14.32 9.39 -5.22
CA ALA A 26 -14.37 8.79 -3.90
C ALA A 26 -12.97 8.47 -3.32
N TRP A 27 -11.90 8.60 -4.12
CA TRP A 27 -10.54 8.27 -3.65
C TRP A 27 -10.09 9.06 -2.42
N PRO A 28 -10.22 10.40 -2.36
CA PRO A 28 -9.84 11.16 -1.17
C PRO A 28 -10.59 10.73 0.09
N GLU A 29 -11.89 10.46 -0.02
CA GLU A 29 -12.71 9.99 1.10
C GLU A 29 -12.25 8.61 1.57
N LEU A 30 -11.98 7.69 0.64
CA LEU A 30 -11.47 6.36 0.94
C LEU A 30 -10.10 6.42 1.65
N LEU A 31 -9.22 7.33 1.24
CA LEU A 31 -7.93 7.54 1.93
C LEU A 31 -8.13 7.97 3.38
N GLU A 32 -9.02 8.94 3.63
CA GLU A 32 -9.32 9.37 5.00
C GLU A 32 -9.97 8.26 5.83
N GLU A 33 -10.90 7.51 5.25
CA GLU A 33 -11.55 6.39 5.91
C GLU A 33 -10.59 5.27 6.33
N THR A 34 -9.53 5.06 5.56
CA THR A 34 -8.62 3.93 5.72
C THR A 34 -7.25 4.33 6.23
N LEU A 35 -6.48 5.05 5.43
CA LEU A 35 -5.11 5.44 5.78
C LEU A 35 -5.06 6.61 6.78
N GLY A 36 -6.13 7.42 6.85
CA GLY A 36 -6.31 8.43 7.90
C GLY A 36 -6.56 7.82 9.29
N MET A 37 -7.01 6.57 9.35
CA MET A 37 -7.24 5.87 10.61
C MET A 37 -5.91 5.40 11.21
N ARG A 38 -5.70 5.74 12.49
CA ARG A 38 -4.53 5.26 13.24
C ARG A 38 -4.81 3.87 13.83
N LEU A 39 -4.21 2.84 13.23
CA LEU A 39 -4.22 1.49 13.78
C LEU A 39 -3.18 1.35 14.88
N THR A 40 -3.59 0.76 16.00
CA THR A 40 -2.66 0.37 17.09
C THR A 40 -1.91 -0.91 16.73
N ALA A 41 -0.84 -1.21 17.45
CA ALA A 41 -0.13 -2.48 17.30
C ALA A 41 -1.05 -3.69 17.59
N GLU A 42 -1.98 -3.53 18.55
CA GLU A 42 -2.97 -4.55 18.89
C GLU A 42 -3.97 -4.76 17.72
N ASP A 43 -4.47 -3.71 17.10
CA ASP A 43 -5.37 -3.81 15.94
C ASP A 43 -4.71 -4.56 14.80
N ARG A 44 -3.45 -4.27 14.53
CA ARG A 44 -2.66 -4.96 13.49
C ARG A 44 -2.49 -6.44 13.82
N ARG A 45 -2.14 -6.77 15.05
CA ARG A 45 -1.99 -8.15 15.50
C ARG A 45 -3.30 -8.93 15.32
N ARG A 46 -4.42 -8.38 15.79
CA ARG A 46 -5.75 -8.99 15.63
C ARG A 46 -6.14 -9.17 14.18
N PHE A 47 -5.88 -8.17 13.33
CA PHE A 47 -6.12 -8.28 11.91
C PHE A 47 -5.26 -9.39 11.26
N ALA A 48 -3.97 -9.48 11.63
CA ALA A 48 -3.09 -10.52 11.13
C ALA A 48 -3.54 -11.92 11.54
N GLU A 49 -4.03 -12.10 12.76
CA GLU A 49 -4.60 -13.36 13.26
C GLU A 49 -5.87 -13.73 12.49
N GLU A 50 -6.79 -12.78 12.29
CA GLU A 50 -8.04 -12.96 11.56
C GLU A 50 -7.80 -13.34 10.08
N THR A 51 -6.80 -12.72 9.46
CA THR A 51 -6.48 -12.93 8.05
C THR A 51 -5.39 -13.97 7.79
N ALA A 52 -4.96 -14.71 8.82
CA ALA A 52 -3.85 -15.66 8.71
C ALA A 52 -4.05 -16.71 7.60
N GLN A 53 -5.28 -17.21 7.43
CA GLN A 53 -5.59 -18.22 6.41
C GLN A 53 -5.57 -17.69 4.97
N ILE A 54 -5.69 -16.37 4.79
CA ILE A 54 -5.67 -15.71 3.49
C ILE A 54 -4.41 -14.87 3.27
N SER A 55 -3.43 -14.96 4.16
CA SER A 55 -2.17 -14.18 4.08
C SER A 55 -1.40 -14.44 2.77
N TYR A 56 -1.55 -15.61 2.16
CA TYR A 56 -0.97 -15.95 0.87
C TYR A 56 -1.46 -15.02 -0.28
N GLU A 57 -2.60 -14.38 -0.12
CA GLU A 57 -3.12 -13.45 -1.14
C GLU A 57 -2.26 -12.18 -1.24
N TYR A 58 -1.64 -11.72 -0.13
CA TYR A 58 -0.67 -10.64 -0.18
C TYR A 58 0.63 -11.06 -0.87
N GLU A 59 1.03 -12.33 -0.74
CA GLU A 59 2.15 -12.89 -1.51
C GLU A 59 1.80 -12.92 -3.00
N HIS A 60 0.59 -13.33 -3.36
CA HIS A 60 0.11 -13.30 -4.76
C HIS A 60 0.06 -11.88 -5.30
N LEU A 61 -0.37 -10.90 -4.52
CA LEU A 61 -0.35 -9.49 -4.91
C LEU A 61 1.09 -9.01 -5.16
N MET A 62 2.04 -9.39 -4.31
CA MET A 62 3.46 -9.09 -4.51
C MET A 62 4.00 -9.73 -5.79
N VAL A 63 3.66 -11.00 -6.05
CA VAL A 63 4.04 -11.71 -7.28
C VAL A 63 3.44 -11.04 -8.51
N TYR A 64 2.17 -10.63 -8.45
CA TYR A 64 1.54 -9.86 -9.52
C TYR A 64 2.31 -8.57 -9.83
N TYR A 65 2.67 -7.77 -8.82
CA TYR A 65 3.46 -6.56 -8.99
C TYR A 65 4.85 -6.87 -9.57
N LEU A 66 5.49 -7.96 -9.12
CA LEU A 66 6.77 -8.39 -9.67
C LEU A 66 6.67 -8.63 -11.18
N TYR A 67 5.71 -9.42 -11.62
CA TYR A 67 5.52 -9.69 -13.05
C TYR A 67 5.18 -8.44 -13.85
N ARG A 68 4.36 -7.55 -13.29
CA ARG A 68 3.90 -6.34 -13.97
C ARG A 68 4.99 -5.28 -14.13
N TYR A 69 5.82 -5.08 -13.10
CA TYR A 69 6.73 -3.93 -13.04
C TYR A 69 8.20 -4.29 -13.16
N PHE A 70 8.61 -5.48 -12.77
CA PHE A 70 10.02 -5.89 -12.81
C PHE A 70 10.59 -5.88 -14.24
N LEU A 71 9.84 -6.37 -15.22
CA LEU A 71 10.26 -6.35 -16.62
C LEU A 71 10.48 -4.93 -17.17
N LYS A 72 9.71 -3.96 -16.69
CA LYS A 72 9.92 -2.55 -17.04
C LYS A 72 11.26 -2.02 -16.52
N ALA A 73 11.70 -2.51 -15.35
CA ALA A 73 12.99 -2.14 -14.76
C ALA A 73 14.18 -2.54 -15.64
N VAL A 74 14.05 -3.62 -16.41
CA VAL A 74 15.09 -4.05 -17.38
C VAL A 74 15.26 -3.03 -18.49
N THR A 75 14.15 -2.41 -18.92
CA THR A 75 14.14 -1.44 -20.03
C THR A 75 14.53 -0.03 -19.56
N ASP A 76 13.97 0.44 -18.43
CA ASP A 76 14.17 1.80 -17.95
C ASP A 76 15.31 1.92 -16.92
N ARG A 77 15.93 0.80 -16.52
CA ARG A 77 17.02 0.69 -15.53
C ARG A 77 16.65 1.25 -14.14
N ARG A 78 15.36 1.28 -13.81
CA ARG A 78 14.82 1.85 -12.57
C ARG A 78 14.32 0.76 -11.62
N LEU A 79 15.19 -0.16 -11.20
CA LEU A 79 14.82 -1.30 -10.37
C LEU A 79 14.28 -0.87 -8.99
N LEU A 80 14.99 0.03 -8.31
CA LEU A 80 14.63 0.42 -6.94
C LEU A 80 13.23 1.07 -6.84
N PRO A 81 12.86 2.06 -7.65
CA PRO A 81 11.50 2.60 -7.65
C PRO A 81 10.42 1.55 -7.93
N ARG A 82 10.71 0.56 -8.77
CA ARG A 82 9.77 -0.54 -9.05
C ARG A 82 9.56 -1.44 -7.83
N LEU A 83 10.63 -1.78 -7.12
CA LEU A 83 10.56 -2.54 -5.86
C LEU A 83 9.83 -1.76 -4.77
N GLN A 84 10.08 -0.45 -4.67
CA GLN A 84 9.38 0.43 -3.73
C GLN A 84 7.88 0.47 -4.03
N LEU A 85 7.48 0.65 -5.30
CA LEU A 85 6.07 0.63 -5.71
C LEU A 85 5.37 -0.68 -5.32
N MET A 86 6.03 -1.82 -5.55
CA MET A 86 5.49 -3.13 -5.21
C MET A 86 5.25 -3.27 -3.70
N ALA A 87 6.26 -2.93 -2.89
CA ALA A 87 6.16 -3.01 -1.44
C ALA A 87 5.10 -2.05 -0.89
N VAL A 88 5.10 -0.79 -1.35
CA VAL A 88 4.10 0.22 -0.99
C VAL A 88 2.70 -0.26 -1.36
N GLY A 89 2.50 -0.82 -2.55
CA GLY A 89 1.19 -1.32 -2.99
C GLY A 89 0.61 -2.36 -2.03
N VAL A 90 1.40 -3.36 -1.65
CA VAL A 90 0.95 -4.39 -0.69
C VAL A 90 0.68 -3.80 0.68
N LEU A 91 1.57 -2.92 1.18
CA LEU A 91 1.40 -2.28 2.49
C LEU A 91 0.15 -1.41 2.55
N VAL A 92 -0.10 -0.61 1.52
CA VAL A 92 -1.28 0.25 1.43
C VAL A 92 -2.56 -0.58 1.40
N VAL A 93 -2.65 -1.57 0.53
CA VAL A 93 -3.84 -2.45 0.45
C VAL A 93 -4.10 -3.10 1.80
N ARG A 94 -3.07 -3.67 2.43
CA ARG A 94 -3.21 -4.31 3.74
C ARG A 94 -3.65 -3.34 4.83
N GLN A 95 -3.12 -2.12 4.84
CA GLN A 95 -3.53 -1.07 5.78
C GLN A 95 -5.00 -0.65 5.56
N MET A 96 -5.42 -0.50 4.30
CA MET A 96 -6.80 -0.16 3.96
C MET A 96 -7.77 -1.28 4.38
N GLU A 97 -7.41 -2.54 4.15
CA GLU A 97 -8.20 -3.69 4.57
C GLU A 97 -8.32 -3.77 6.10
N ALA A 98 -7.22 -3.56 6.83
CA ALA A 98 -7.22 -3.57 8.29
C ALA A 98 -8.10 -2.45 8.89
N ALA A 99 -8.03 -1.26 8.32
CA ALA A 99 -8.87 -0.14 8.75
C ALA A 99 -10.36 -0.41 8.49
N ARG A 100 -10.71 -0.94 7.33
CA ARG A 100 -12.08 -1.32 7.01
C ARG A 100 -12.58 -2.46 7.91
N TRP A 101 -11.75 -3.47 8.14
CA TRP A 101 -12.06 -4.57 9.06
C TRP A 101 -12.41 -4.08 10.46
N LEU A 102 -11.63 -3.14 10.98
CA LEU A 102 -11.85 -2.58 12.33
C LEU A 102 -13.16 -1.79 12.41
N ARG A 103 -13.58 -1.12 11.33
CA ARG A 103 -14.81 -0.29 11.30
C ARG A 103 -16.09 -1.11 11.10
N SER A 104 -16.07 -2.04 10.18
CA SER A 104 -17.30 -2.68 9.67
C SER A 104 -17.15 -4.17 9.35
N GLY A 105 -16.00 -4.75 9.63
CA GLY A 105 -15.66 -6.08 9.12
C GLY A 105 -15.15 -6.04 7.68
N LEU A 106 -14.62 -7.16 7.22
CA LEU A 106 -14.01 -7.28 5.90
C LEU A 106 -14.59 -8.48 5.15
N SER A 107 -15.44 -8.21 4.17
CA SER A 107 -15.94 -9.23 3.24
C SER A 107 -15.01 -9.38 2.03
N LEU A 108 -15.15 -10.48 1.30
CA LEU A 108 -14.41 -10.69 0.04
C LEU A 108 -14.71 -9.55 -0.96
N ASP A 109 -15.96 -9.16 -1.13
CA ASP A 109 -16.35 -8.07 -2.04
C ASP A 109 -15.71 -6.75 -1.61
N GLY A 110 -15.68 -6.46 -0.31
CA GLY A 110 -15.04 -5.26 0.23
C GLY A 110 -13.53 -5.24 -0.02
N ARG A 111 -12.86 -6.39 0.04
CA ARG A 111 -11.44 -6.53 -0.30
C ARG A 111 -11.19 -6.28 -1.78
N ILE A 112 -11.98 -6.91 -2.65
CA ILE A 112 -11.92 -6.71 -4.10
C ILE A 112 -12.12 -5.24 -4.45
N GLU A 113 -13.09 -4.58 -3.84
CA GLU A 113 -13.35 -3.15 -4.04
C GLU A 113 -12.13 -2.28 -3.70
N LEU A 114 -11.51 -2.51 -2.53
CA LEU A 114 -10.31 -1.79 -2.10
C LEU A 114 -9.15 -1.96 -3.07
N ILE A 115 -8.86 -3.21 -3.47
CA ILE A 115 -7.78 -3.51 -4.42
C ILE A 115 -8.06 -2.88 -5.78
N HIS A 116 -9.28 -2.95 -6.28
CA HIS A 116 -9.67 -2.31 -7.55
C HIS A 116 -9.54 -0.79 -7.48
N CYS A 117 -9.98 -0.17 -6.38
CA CYS A 117 -9.85 1.26 -6.21
C CYS A 117 -8.37 1.68 -6.20
N PHE A 118 -7.54 1.03 -5.40
CA PHE A 118 -6.11 1.28 -5.36
C PHE A 118 -5.43 1.09 -6.73
N SER A 119 -5.71 -0.03 -7.39
CA SER A 119 -5.15 -0.32 -8.71
C SER A 119 -5.51 0.75 -9.74
N ARG A 120 -6.76 1.21 -9.76
CA ARG A 120 -7.22 2.27 -10.66
C ARG A 120 -6.47 3.57 -10.43
N GLU A 121 -6.35 3.99 -9.17
CA GLU A 121 -5.73 5.27 -8.83
C GLU A 121 -4.22 5.28 -9.05
N VAL A 122 -3.56 4.15 -8.77
CA VAL A 122 -2.09 4.07 -8.80
C VAL A 122 -1.58 3.43 -10.08
N GLU A 123 -2.07 2.24 -10.43
CA GLU A 123 -1.46 1.43 -11.49
C GLU A 123 -1.89 1.83 -12.89
N HIS A 124 -3.09 2.38 -13.04
CA HIS A 124 -3.67 2.78 -14.33
C HIS A 124 -3.51 4.27 -14.65
N SER A 125 -2.81 5.02 -13.80
CA SER A 125 -2.44 6.41 -14.04
C SER A 125 -0.93 6.55 -14.24
N GLU A 126 -0.50 6.83 -15.47
CA GLU A 126 0.91 7.13 -15.72
C GLU A 126 1.37 8.40 -14.98
N THR A 127 0.48 9.37 -14.82
CA THR A 127 0.75 10.59 -14.05
C THR A 127 1.03 10.24 -12.60
N ASN A 128 0.16 9.47 -11.96
CA ASN A 128 0.32 9.06 -10.57
C ASN A 128 1.55 8.17 -10.36
N LEU A 129 1.82 7.25 -11.29
CA LEU A 129 3.06 6.45 -11.24
C LEU A 129 4.32 7.31 -11.29
N ARG A 130 4.34 8.37 -12.12
CA ARG A 130 5.47 9.32 -12.19
C ARG A 130 5.60 10.17 -10.93
N LEU A 131 4.48 10.60 -10.35
CA LEU A 131 4.47 11.31 -9.08
C LEU A 131 5.06 10.45 -7.97
N LEU A 132 4.60 9.21 -7.83
CA LEU A 132 5.13 8.26 -6.84
C LEU A 132 6.62 7.97 -7.05
N ASP A 133 7.06 7.78 -8.29
CA ASP A 133 8.47 7.60 -8.61
C ASP A 133 9.33 8.80 -8.15
N GLY A 134 8.82 10.03 -8.34
CA GLY A 134 9.47 11.25 -7.86
C GLY A 134 9.50 11.33 -6.33
N MET A 135 8.40 11.00 -5.66
CA MET A 135 8.29 11.01 -4.21
C MET A 135 9.21 9.96 -3.57
N PHE A 136 9.31 8.76 -4.14
CA PHE A 136 10.22 7.72 -3.67
C PHE A 136 11.69 8.14 -3.77
N ALA A 137 12.04 8.92 -4.79
CA ALA A 137 13.38 9.45 -4.94
C ALA A 137 13.69 10.58 -3.94
N ALA A 138 12.69 11.36 -3.56
CA ALA A 138 12.83 12.51 -2.65
C ALA A 138 12.67 12.14 -1.17
N GLU A 139 11.83 11.13 -0.86
CA GLU A 139 11.51 10.75 0.52
C GLU A 139 12.50 9.70 1.05
N ALA A 140 13.44 10.18 1.86
CA ALA A 140 14.49 9.35 2.45
C ALA A 140 13.96 8.24 3.38
N ARG A 141 12.71 8.37 3.86
CA ARG A 141 12.06 7.40 4.76
C ARG A 141 11.51 6.19 4.02
N LEU A 142 11.12 6.32 2.75
CA LEU A 142 10.60 5.20 1.95
C LEU A 142 11.72 4.28 1.42
N THR A 143 12.68 3.98 2.28
CA THR A 143 13.80 3.09 1.96
C THR A 143 13.37 1.62 1.93
N PRO A 144 14.13 0.72 1.27
CA PRO A 144 13.88 -0.72 1.36
C PRO A 144 13.86 -1.25 2.80
N ALA A 145 14.70 -0.69 3.68
CA ALA A 145 14.73 -1.05 5.10
C ALA A 145 13.43 -0.66 5.81
N PHE A 146 12.88 0.51 5.51
CA PHE A 146 11.57 0.93 5.98
C PHE A 146 10.46 -0.03 5.49
N LEU A 147 10.42 -0.31 4.19
CA LEU A 147 9.39 -1.15 3.57
C LEU A 147 9.40 -2.58 4.12
N THR A 148 10.59 -3.12 4.43
CA THR A 148 10.71 -4.44 5.08
C THR A 148 10.38 -4.41 6.57
N GLY A 149 10.67 -3.31 7.27
CA GLY A 149 10.31 -3.11 8.68
C GLY A 149 8.85 -2.76 8.90
N ALA A 150 8.17 -2.21 7.91
CA ALA A 150 6.74 -1.92 7.93
C ALA A 150 5.88 -3.17 7.62
N ALA A 151 6.49 -4.25 7.16
CA ALA A 151 5.80 -5.53 7.04
C ALA A 151 5.47 -6.05 8.46
N TRP A 152 4.23 -6.16 8.74
CA TRP A 152 3.63 -6.50 10.05
C TRP A 152 3.88 -7.95 10.43
#